data_1001a6b04ae7673cc3353abd5efef863
#
_entry.id   1001a6b04ae7673cc3353abd5efef863
#
_cell.length_a   1.000
_cell.length_b   1.000
_cell.length_c   1.000
_cell.angle_alpha   90.00
_cell.angle_beta   90.00
_cell.angle_gamma   90.00
#
_symmetry.space_group_name_H-M   'P 1'
#
loop_
_entity.id
_entity.type
_entity.pdbx_description
1 polymer ?
#
loop_
_entity_poly.entity_id
_entity_poly.type
_entity_poly.pdbx_seq_one_letter_code
_entity_poly.pdbx_strand_id
1 'polypeptide(L)'
;MPASSILWLQQQRHLLELEYEYEKAQFRAQTETTGVTRKIKQGLCWYPLCLGRSYYNSLNQLVIETERTEYTDTDHGFEPGKQVCFFTQDASGDLRRNGHGGQLHYFHFTGTVSFVDGNMMAVVLPDMEALSHLREDGRIGVQLYLDETTYRLMFETLDRVSAARHGRLAELRDIFHD
;
A
#
# COMPACT_ATOMS: atom_id res chain seq x y z
N MET A 1 6.63 38.07 -12.49
CA MET A 1 5.24 37.64 -12.25
C MET A 1 5.14 36.34 -11.44
N PRO A 2 5.61 36.32 -10.20
CA PRO A 2 5.65 35.09 -9.37
C PRO A 2 4.28 34.62 -8.87
N ALA A 3 3.23 35.45 -8.95
CA ALA A 3 1.89 35.10 -8.45
C ALA A 3 1.18 34.03 -9.29
N SER A 4 1.48 33.93 -10.58
CA SER A 4 0.83 32.97 -11.50
C SER A 4 1.33 31.54 -11.29
N SER A 5 2.64 31.34 -11.14
CA SER A 5 3.24 30.02 -10.91
C SER A 5 2.82 29.42 -9.57
N ILE A 6 2.77 30.23 -8.52
CA ILE A 6 2.31 29.79 -7.20
C ILE A 6 0.83 29.40 -7.23
N LEU A 7 -0.01 30.21 -7.89
CA LEU A 7 -1.43 29.89 -8.01
C LEU A 7 -1.67 28.57 -8.75
N TRP A 8 -0.91 28.33 -9.83
CA TRP A 8 -0.97 27.07 -10.56
C TRP A 8 -0.57 25.87 -9.69
N LEU A 9 0.52 25.97 -8.92
CA LEU A 9 0.93 24.92 -7.99
C LEU A 9 -0.12 24.64 -6.90
N GLN A 10 -0.78 25.68 -6.42
CA GLN A 10 -1.89 25.54 -5.48
C GLN A 10 -3.09 24.82 -6.10
N GLN A 11 -3.38 25.09 -7.38
CA GLN A 11 -4.41 24.35 -8.11
C GLN A 11 -4.02 22.88 -8.30
N GLN A 12 -2.76 22.60 -8.66
CA GLN A 12 -2.27 21.22 -8.77
C GLN A 12 -2.34 20.48 -7.43
N ARG A 13 -1.98 21.15 -6.35
CA ARG A 13 -2.11 20.59 -4.99
C ARG A 13 -3.55 20.24 -4.64
N HIS A 14 -4.48 21.11 -4.98
CA HIS A 14 -5.90 20.87 -4.74
C HIS A 14 -6.45 19.71 -5.57
N LEU A 15 -6.06 19.60 -6.84
CA LEU A 15 -6.45 18.46 -7.69
C LEU A 15 -5.89 17.15 -7.14
N LEU A 16 -4.63 17.14 -6.70
CA LEU A 16 -4.01 15.99 -6.07
C LEU A 16 -4.72 15.59 -4.77
N GLU A 17 -5.20 16.55 -3.99
CA GLU A 17 -5.98 16.31 -2.77
C GLU A 17 -7.32 15.63 -3.08
N LEU A 18 -8.02 16.08 -4.13
CA LEU A 18 -9.26 15.46 -4.60
C LEU A 18 -9.03 14.02 -5.08
N GLU A 19 -7.96 13.79 -5.83
CA GLU A 19 -7.57 12.45 -6.31
C GLU A 19 -7.27 11.52 -5.13
N TYR A 20 -6.46 11.99 -4.17
CA TYR A 20 -6.13 11.23 -2.97
C TYR A 20 -7.37 10.85 -2.15
N GLU A 21 -8.26 11.78 -1.88
CA GLU A 21 -9.49 11.51 -1.13
C GLU A 21 -10.42 10.55 -1.90
N TYR A 22 -10.48 10.65 -3.22
CA TYR A 22 -11.24 9.71 -4.05
C TYR A 22 -10.65 8.29 -3.96
N GLU A 23 -9.36 8.12 -4.16
CA GLU A 23 -8.70 6.81 -4.06
C GLU A 23 -8.81 6.22 -2.66
N LYS A 24 -8.67 7.05 -1.63
CA LYS A 24 -8.85 6.63 -0.23
C LYS A 24 -10.27 6.15 0.06
N ALA A 25 -11.27 6.84 -0.47
CA ALA A 25 -12.67 6.43 -0.35
C ALA A 25 -12.94 5.12 -1.09
N GLN A 26 -12.40 4.94 -2.30
CA GLN A 26 -12.49 3.71 -3.07
C GLN A 26 -11.82 2.53 -2.34
N PHE A 27 -10.61 2.75 -1.81
CA PHE A 27 -9.91 1.74 -1.05
C PHE A 27 -10.70 1.31 0.20
N ARG A 28 -11.23 2.26 0.96
CA ARG A 28 -12.07 1.98 2.14
C ARG A 28 -13.31 1.19 1.75
N ALA A 29 -14.03 1.60 0.71
CA ALA A 29 -15.21 0.88 0.24
C ALA A 29 -14.89 -0.57 -0.15
N GLN A 30 -13.77 -0.81 -0.84
CA GLN A 30 -13.32 -2.16 -1.19
C GLN A 30 -12.88 -2.97 0.04
N THR A 31 -12.24 -2.33 1.01
CA THR A 31 -11.67 -3.00 2.19
C THR A 31 -12.76 -3.35 3.22
N GLU A 32 -13.68 -2.44 3.48
CA GLU A 32 -14.69 -2.58 4.52
C GLU A 32 -15.89 -3.45 4.10
N THR A 33 -16.27 -3.40 2.82
CA THR A 33 -17.49 -4.07 2.34
C THR A 33 -17.23 -5.41 1.64
N THR A 34 -16.00 -5.70 1.26
CA THR A 34 -15.66 -6.86 0.44
C THR A 34 -15.00 -7.96 1.28
N GLY A 35 -15.63 -9.13 1.36
CA GLY A 35 -15.06 -10.30 2.03
C GLY A 35 -13.78 -10.82 1.36
N VAL A 36 -12.94 -11.54 2.14
CA VAL A 36 -11.62 -12.07 1.68
C VAL A 36 -11.75 -12.87 0.38
N THR A 37 -12.71 -13.76 0.28
CA THR A 37 -12.91 -14.59 -0.92
C THR A 37 -13.12 -13.75 -2.20
N ARG A 38 -13.85 -12.64 -2.10
CA ARG A 38 -14.06 -11.75 -3.24
C ARG A 38 -12.83 -10.96 -3.59
N LYS A 39 -12.07 -10.51 -2.57
CA LYS A 39 -10.78 -9.83 -2.76
C LYS A 39 -9.75 -10.74 -3.45
N ILE A 40 -9.70 -12.02 -3.08
CA ILE A 40 -8.86 -13.02 -3.74
C ILE A 40 -9.23 -13.14 -5.22
N LYS A 41 -10.52 -13.28 -5.53
CA LYS A 41 -11.02 -13.37 -6.92
C LYS A 41 -10.74 -12.11 -7.74
N GLN A 42 -10.65 -10.95 -7.10
CA GLN A 42 -10.30 -9.68 -7.74
C GLN A 42 -8.79 -9.46 -7.87
N GLY A 43 -7.96 -10.39 -7.39
CA GLY A 43 -6.50 -10.25 -7.42
C GLY A 43 -5.93 -9.22 -6.46
N LEU A 44 -6.72 -8.77 -5.47
CA LEU A 44 -6.34 -7.74 -4.50
C LEU A 44 -5.73 -8.30 -3.22
N CYS A 45 -5.87 -9.61 -3.00
CA CYS A 45 -5.53 -10.25 -1.73
C CYS A 45 -5.02 -11.67 -1.97
N TRP A 46 -4.00 -12.08 -1.18
CA TRP A 46 -3.59 -13.48 -1.01
C TRP A 46 -3.87 -13.93 0.41
N TYR A 47 -4.59 -15.02 0.55
CA TYR A 47 -4.94 -15.63 1.84
C TYR A 47 -5.33 -17.11 1.64
N PRO A 48 -4.90 -18.03 2.50
CA PRO A 48 -3.85 -17.84 3.50
C PRO A 48 -2.45 -17.80 2.88
N LEU A 49 -1.48 -17.23 3.62
CA LEU A 49 -0.07 -17.20 3.24
C LEU A 49 0.75 -18.20 4.04
N CYS A 50 1.75 -18.79 3.40
CA CYS A 50 2.92 -19.35 4.06
C CYS A 50 4.02 -18.29 4.13
N LEU A 51 4.60 -18.11 5.32
CA LEU A 51 5.78 -17.27 5.50
C LEU A 51 7.03 -18.11 5.24
N GLY A 52 7.87 -17.62 4.35
CA GLY A 52 9.15 -18.21 4.01
C GLY A 52 10.32 -17.65 4.84
N ARG A 53 11.46 -17.59 4.21
CA ARG A 53 12.67 -17.03 4.84
C ARG A 53 12.60 -15.50 4.91
N SER A 54 13.31 -14.96 5.91
CA SER A 54 13.57 -13.53 6.02
C SER A 54 15.04 -13.23 5.89
N TYR A 55 15.41 -12.13 5.28
CA TYR A 55 16.79 -11.71 5.06
C TYR A 55 16.88 -10.21 4.85
N TYR A 56 18.10 -9.69 4.92
CA TYR A 56 18.39 -8.31 4.51
C TYR A 56 18.88 -8.32 3.06
N ASN A 57 18.27 -7.48 2.23
CA ASN A 57 18.69 -7.31 0.84
C ASN A 57 19.95 -6.43 0.72
N SER A 58 20.43 -6.19 -0.50
CA SER A 58 21.61 -5.36 -0.78
C SER A 58 21.47 -3.90 -0.33
N LEU A 59 20.26 -3.43 -0.13
CA LEU A 59 19.93 -2.09 0.38
C LEU A 59 19.77 -2.06 1.91
N ASN A 60 20.13 -3.16 2.59
CA ASN A 60 19.95 -3.34 4.03
C ASN A 60 18.49 -3.19 4.49
N GLN A 61 17.54 -3.60 3.65
CA GLN A 61 16.11 -3.63 3.98
C GLN A 61 15.73 -5.05 4.38
N LEU A 62 14.92 -5.17 5.44
CA LEU A 62 14.39 -6.45 5.89
C LEU A 62 13.32 -6.94 4.91
N VAL A 63 13.49 -8.14 4.39
CA VAL A 63 12.59 -8.77 3.42
C VAL A 63 12.03 -10.06 4.00
N ILE A 64 10.75 -10.31 3.81
CA ILE A 64 10.09 -11.59 4.05
C ILE A 64 9.57 -12.16 2.74
N GLU A 65 9.87 -13.44 2.49
CA GLU A 65 9.26 -14.20 1.41
C GLU A 65 7.92 -14.76 1.88
N THR A 66 6.92 -14.64 1.05
CA THR A 66 5.57 -15.14 1.29
C THR A 66 5.12 -15.96 0.09
N GLU A 67 4.36 -17.00 0.34
CA GLU A 67 3.79 -17.86 -0.69
C GLU A 67 2.30 -18.07 -0.44
N ARG A 68 1.48 -17.92 -1.48
CA ARG A 68 0.06 -18.27 -1.40
C ARG A 68 -0.10 -19.79 -1.44
N THR A 69 -0.91 -20.33 -0.54
CA THR A 69 -1.11 -21.78 -0.40
C THR A 69 -2.14 -22.34 -1.37
N GLU A 70 -3.08 -21.51 -1.82
CA GLU A 70 -4.09 -21.89 -2.79
C GLU A 70 -3.72 -21.36 -4.17
N TYR A 71 -3.53 -22.27 -5.12
CA TYR A 71 -3.30 -21.92 -6.51
C TYR A 71 -4.62 -21.46 -7.11
N THR A 72 -4.80 -20.16 -7.21
CA THR A 72 -5.86 -19.58 -8.03
C THR A 72 -5.22 -19.01 -9.28
N ASP A 73 -5.66 -19.50 -10.43
CA ASP A 73 -5.22 -19.04 -11.76
C ASP A 73 -5.77 -17.62 -12.08
N THR A 74 -5.82 -16.78 -11.05
CA THR A 74 -6.36 -15.44 -11.14
C THR A 74 -5.22 -14.45 -11.28
N ASP A 75 -5.30 -13.59 -12.27
CA ASP A 75 -4.46 -12.42 -12.36
C ASP A 75 -4.52 -11.64 -11.06
N HIS A 76 -3.38 -11.17 -10.60
CA HIS A 76 -3.29 -10.40 -9.37
C HIS A 76 -2.64 -9.03 -9.64
N GLY A 77 -3.02 -8.05 -8.81
CA GLY A 77 -2.51 -6.69 -8.91
C GLY A 77 -1.18 -6.44 -8.16
N PHE A 78 -0.56 -7.50 -7.59
CA PHE A 78 0.71 -7.35 -6.90
C PHE A 78 1.85 -7.19 -7.89
N GLU A 79 2.56 -6.07 -7.76
CA GLU A 79 3.71 -5.70 -8.59
C GLU A 79 4.81 -5.08 -7.72
N PRO A 80 6.08 -5.18 -8.11
CA PRO A 80 7.16 -4.49 -7.41
C PRO A 80 6.87 -2.98 -7.23
N GLY A 81 7.10 -2.47 -6.04
CA GLY A 81 6.83 -1.09 -5.65
C GLY A 81 5.43 -0.85 -5.05
N LYS A 82 4.48 -1.77 -5.22
CA LYS A 82 3.15 -1.62 -4.61
C LYS A 82 3.21 -1.76 -3.09
N GLN A 83 2.42 -0.93 -2.41
CA GLN A 83 2.22 -1.03 -0.97
C GLN A 83 1.24 -2.14 -0.64
N VAL A 84 1.50 -2.85 0.45
CA VAL A 84 0.65 -3.93 0.96
C VAL A 84 0.46 -3.80 2.46
N CYS A 85 -0.68 -4.26 2.95
CA CYS A 85 -0.94 -4.47 4.37
C CYS A 85 -1.21 -5.94 4.65
N PHE A 86 -0.82 -6.38 5.84
CA PHE A 86 -1.08 -7.73 6.32
C PHE A 86 -2.29 -7.74 7.24
N PHE A 87 -2.95 -8.89 7.32
CA PHE A 87 -4.09 -9.07 8.19
C PHE A 87 -4.19 -10.51 8.68
N THR A 88 -4.90 -10.71 9.77
CA THR A 88 -5.37 -12.02 10.23
C THR A 88 -6.90 -12.07 10.13
N GLN A 89 -7.44 -13.28 10.10
CA GLN A 89 -8.86 -13.51 10.10
C GLN A 89 -9.23 -14.44 11.26
N ASP A 90 -10.22 -14.05 12.05
CA ASP A 90 -10.72 -14.87 13.15
C ASP A 90 -11.24 -16.22 12.65
N ALA A 91 -10.82 -17.28 13.32
CA ALA A 91 -11.25 -18.65 13.02
C ALA A 91 -12.71 -18.92 13.43
N SER A 92 -13.35 -18.02 14.17
CA SER A 92 -14.69 -18.16 14.73
C SER A 92 -15.77 -17.56 13.80
N GLY A 93 -15.90 -18.10 12.61
CA GLY A 93 -17.07 -17.91 11.80
C GLY A 93 -17.81 -19.23 11.70
N ASP A 94 -18.78 -19.46 12.56
CA ASP A 94 -19.79 -20.49 12.32
C ASP A 94 -20.43 -20.20 10.98
N LEU A 95 -19.99 -20.90 9.95
CA LEU A 95 -20.37 -20.74 8.53
C LEU A 95 -21.88 -20.90 8.29
N ARG A 96 -22.65 -21.17 9.35
CA ARG A 96 -24.07 -21.55 9.25
C ARG A 96 -25.06 -20.44 9.59
N ARG A 97 -24.64 -19.28 10.09
CA ARG A 97 -25.63 -18.31 10.58
C ARG A 97 -25.71 -16.95 9.89
N ASN A 98 -24.66 -16.38 9.30
CA ASN A 98 -24.76 -15.02 8.74
C ASN A 98 -23.85 -14.71 7.55
N GLY A 99 -23.42 -15.61 6.70
CA GLY A 99 -22.79 -15.25 5.40
C GLY A 99 -21.62 -14.26 5.39
N HIS A 100 -21.18 -13.77 6.55
CA HIS A 100 -20.07 -12.85 6.73
C HIS A 100 -18.89 -13.66 7.26
N GLY A 101 -17.85 -13.75 6.47
CA GLY A 101 -16.56 -14.31 6.89
C GLY A 101 -16.07 -13.62 8.17
N GLY A 102 -15.23 -14.31 8.98
CA GLY A 102 -14.69 -13.80 10.23
C GLY A 102 -14.11 -12.39 10.08
N GLN A 103 -14.10 -11.65 11.18
CA GLN A 103 -13.59 -10.27 11.21
C GLN A 103 -12.10 -10.24 10.84
N LEU A 104 -11.71 -9.26 10.02
CA LEU A 104 -10.33 -9.04 9.63
C LEU A 104 -9.65 -8.09 10.62
N HIS A 105 -8.48 -8.45 11.09
CA HIS A 105 -7.63 -7.64 11.92
C HIS A 105 -6.36 -7.28 11.15
N TYR A 106 -6.20 -6.00 10.83
CA TYR A 106 -5.04 -5.50 10.11
C TYR A 106 -3.90 -5.18 11.06
N PHE A 107 -2.70 -5.55 10.65
CA PHE A 107 -1.48 -5.11 11.34
C PHE A 107 -1.27 -3.61 11.18
N HIS A 108 -0.60 -2.98 12.14
CA HIS A 108 -0.36 -1.53 12.16
C HIS A 108 0.80 -1.07 11.27
N PHE A 109 1.36 -1.96 10.48
CA PHE A 109 2.44 -1.65 9.55
C PHE A 109 2.06 -2.03 8.12
N THR A 110 2.76 -1.43 7.16
CA THR A 110 2.66 -1.75 5.74
C THR A 110 4.00 -2.29 5.25
N GLY A 111 3.96 -3.04 4.15
CA GLY A 111 5.16 -3.49 3.45
C GLY A 111 5.17 -2.97 2.02
N THR A 112 6.31 -3.09 1.36
CA THR A 112 6.47 -2.78 -0.05
C THR A 112 6.85 -4.05 -0.80
N VAL A 113 6.12 -4.38 -1.86
CA VAL A 113 6.45 -5.51 -2.71
C VAL A 113 7.78 -5.25 -3.41
N SER A 114 8.75 -6.12 -3.23
CA SER A 114 10.05 -6.03 -3.91
C SER A 114 10.15 -6.96 -5.12
N PHE A 115 9.45 -8.08 -5.07
CA PHE A 115 9.51 -9.10 -6.12
C PHE A 115 8.25 -9.97 -6.10
N VAL A 116 7.78 -10.39 -7.26
CA VAL A 116 6.68 -11.36 -7.42
C VAL A 116 7.05 -12.35 -8.51
N ASP A 117 6.90 -13.63 -8.23
CA ASP A 117 7.06 -14.70 -9.21
C ASP A 117 6.07 -15.82 -8.93
N GLY A 118 5.09 -15.98 -9.79
CA GLY A 118 4.03 -16.98 -9.65
C GLY A 118 3.27 -16.87 -8.34
N ASN A 119 3.49 -17.82 -7.44
CA ASN A 119 2.85 -17.89 -6.13
C ASN A 119 3.68 -17.26 -5.00
N MET A 120 4.88 -16.81 -5.30
CA MET A 120 5.82 -16.26 -4.33
C MET A 120 5.91 -14.75 -4.45
N MET A 121 5.97 -14.08 -3.34
CA MET A 121 6.16 -12.64 -3.24
C MET A 121 7.16 -12.32 -2.13
N ALA A 122 8.08 -11.43 -2.40
CA ALA A 122 9.00 -10.86 -1.43
C ALA A 122 8.53 -9.46 -1.05
N VAL A 123 8.40 -9.21 0.23
CA VAL A 123 7.91 -7.95 0.79
C VAL A 123 8.95 -7.33 1.72
N VAL A 124 9.29 -6.09 1.49
CA VAL A 124 10.11 -5.29 2.41
C VAL A 124 9.25 -4.89 3.60
N LEU A 125 9.73 -5.20 4.80
CA LEU A 125 9.10 -4.82 6.07
C LEU A 125 9.81 -3.60 6.68
N PRO A 126 9.10 -2.81 7.52
CA PRO A 126 9.69 -1.64 8.15
C PRO A 126 10.80 -2.01 9.17
N ASP A 127 10.62 -3.09 9.93
CA ASP A 127 11.51 -3.48 11.02
C ASP A 127 11.33 -4.95 11.44
N MET A 128 12.13 -5.37 12.44
CA MET A 128 12.08 -6.72 13.01
C MET A 128 10.84 -6.97 13.88
N GLU A 129 10.22 -5.93 14.43
CA GLU A 129 9.00 -6.04 15.22
C GLU A 129 7.83 -6.48 14.31
N ALA A 130 7.72 -5.88 13.13
CA ALA A 130 6.77 -6.29 12.10
C ALA A 130 6.92 -7.77 11.72
N LEU A 131 8.17 -8.24 11.54
CA LEU A 131 8.45 -9.65 11.25
C LEU A 131 8.03 -10.57 12.41
N SER A 132 8.29 -10.16 13.65
CA SER A 132 7.92 -10.94 14.83
C SER A 132 6.41 -11.11 14.92
N HIS A 133 5.66 -10.01 14.74
CA HIS A 133 4.19 -10.04 14.73
C HIS A 133 3.65 -10.96 13.63
N LEU A 134 4.22 -10.93 12.42
CA LEU A 134 3.80 -11.85 11.36
C LEU A 134 4.03 -13.32 11.70
N ARG A 135 5.09 -13.65 12.46
CA ARG A 135 5.42 -15.03 12.82
C ARG A 135 4.62 -15.58 14.01
N GLU A 136 4.04 -14.71 14.82
CA GLU A 136 3.23 -15.09 15.97
C GLU A 136 1.81 -15.53 15.57
N ASP A 137 1.31 -15.03 14.45
CA ASP A 137 -0.05 -15.30 13.98
C ASP A 137 -0.11 -16.48 12.99
N GLY A 138 -1.13 -17.35 13.17
CA GLY A 138 -1.19 -18.63 12.45
C GLY A 138 -1.78 -18.54 11.03
N ARG A 139 -2.66 -17.61 10.74
CA ARG A 139 -3.30 -17.46 9.42
C ARG A 139 -3.26 -16.02 8.96
N ILE A 140 -2.24 -15.72 8.20
CA ILE A 140 -1.97 -14.38 7.70
C ILE A 140 -2.45 -14.26 6.25
N GLY A 141 -2.94 -13.10 5.90
CA GLY A 141 -3.17 -12.67 4.53
C GLY A 141 -2.44 -11.38 4.23
N VAL A 142 -2.28 -11.09 2.96
CA VAL A 142 -1.73 -9.84 2.45
C VAL A 142 -2.69 -9.25 1.42
N GLN A 143 -2.84 -7.94 1.44
CA GLN A 143 -3.72 -7.22 0.53
C GLN A 143 -3.02 -5.96 0.02
N LEU A 144 -3.32 -5.59 -1.22
CA LEU A 144 -2.90 -4.30 -1.77
C LEU A 144 -3.40 -3.16 -0.88
N TYR A 145 -2.55 -2.17 -0.67
CA TYR A 145 -2.82 -1.00 0.16
C TYR A 145 -2.65 0.29 -0.65
N LEU A 146 -3.35 1.35 -0.25
CA LEU A 146 -3.18 2.67 -0.84
C LEU A 146 -1.76 3.18 -0.60
N ASP A 147 -1.10 3.68 -1.63
CA ASP A 147 0.24 4.26 -1.51
C ASP A 147 0.18 5.70 -0.95
N GLU A 148 -0.11 5.80 0.35
CA GLU A 148 -0.13 7.08 1.06
C GLU A 148 1.25 7.76 1.08
N THR A 149 2.34 7.00 0.97
CA THR A 149 3.69 7.56 1.00
C THR A 149 3.97 8.38 -0.25
N THR A 150 3.60 7.91 -1.42
CA THR A 150 3.74 8.66 -2.68
C THR A 150 2.93 9.95 -2.64
N TYR A 151 1.67 9.90 -2.20
CA TYR A 151 0.85 11.10 -2.05
C TYR A 151 1.47 12.11 -1.08
N ARG A 152 1.94 11.67 0.07
CA ARG A 152 2.63 12.55 1.03
C ARG A 152 3.83 13.23 0.42
N LEU A 153 4.70 12.50 -0.28
CA LEU A 153 5.88 13.06 -0.95
C LEU A 153 5.50 14.07 -2.04
N MET A 154 4.43 13.82 -2.79
CA MET A 154 3.91 14.78 -3.78
C MET A 154 3.43 16.06 -3.10
N PHE A 155 2.64 15.98 -2.02
CA PHE A 155 2.20 17.14 -1.24
C PHE A 155 3.37 17.93 -0.68
N GLU A 156 4.30 17.26 -0.01
CA GLU A 156 5.51 17.90 0.55
C GLU A 156 6.33 18.60 -0.54
N THR A 157 6.43 17.99 -1.72
CA THR A 157 7.16 18.58 -2.86
C THR A 157 6.46 19.83 -3.38
N LEU A 158 5.14 19.78 -3.59
CA LEU A 158 4.36 20.94 -4.03
C LEU A 158 4.43 22.09 -3.02
N ASP A 159 4.31 21.78 -1.74
CA ASP A 159 4.39 22.77 -0.67
C ASP A 159 5.79 23.39 -0.62
N ARG A 160 6.86 22.59 -0.75
CA ARG A 160 8.24 23.08 -0.77
C ARG A 160 8.55 23.97 -1.96
N VAL A 161 8.08 23.60 -3.16
CA VAL A 161 8.25 24.40 -4.38
C VAL A 161 7.46 25.71 -4.30
N SER A 162 6.22 25.65 -3.80
CA SER A 162 5.37 26.82 -3.63
C SER A 162 5.93 27.81 -2.61
N ALA A 163 6.55 27.33 -1.54
CA ALA A 163 7.13 28.15 -0.49
C ALA A 163 8.53 28.71 -0.82
N ALA A 164 9.20 28.21 -1.87
CA ALA A 164 10.53 28.65 -2.25
C ALA A 164 10.53 30.13 -2.66
N ARG A 165 11.28 30.97 -1.95
CA ARG A 165 11.38 32.42 -2.22
C ARG A 165 12.66 32.79 -2.96
N HIS A 166 13.73 32.04 -2.78
CA HIS A 166 15.07 32.28 -3.31
C HIS A 166 15.75 30.99 -3.72
N GLY A 167 16.77 31.09 -4.58
CA GLY A 167 17.61 29.99 -5.02
C GLY A 167 17.06 29.22 -6.23
N ARG A 168 17.80 28.17 -6.62
CA ARG A 168 17.53 27.43 -7.86
C ARG A 168 16.12 26.88 -7.98
N LEU A 169 15.51 26.50 -6.88
CA LEU A 169 14.14 25.95 -6.88
C LEU A 169 13.10 27.02 -7.25
N ALA A 170 13.23 28.24 -6.71
CA ALA A 170 12.35 29.36 -7.06
C ALA A 170 12.53 29.79 -8.52
N GLU A 171 13.79 29.87 -8.99
CA GLU A 171 14.13 30.19 -10.38
C GLU A 171 13.50 29.18 -11.34
N LEU A 172 13.66 27.86 -11.11
CA LEU A 172 13.10 26.82 -11.95
C LEU A 172 11.58 26.89 -11.97
N ARG A 173 10.92 27.05 -10.82
CA ARG A 173 9.49 27.21 -10.76
C ARG A 173 8.99 28.33 -11.66
N ASP A 174 9.67 29.49 -11.62
CA ASP A 174 9.24 30.67 -12.34
C ASP A 174 9.52 30.59 -13.85
N ILE A 175 10.59 29.86 -14.26
CA ILE A 175 10.92 29.58 -15.67
C ILE A 175 9.87 28.65 -16.34
N PHE A 176 9.42 27.63 -15.65
CA PHE A 176 8.45 26.68 -16.21
C PHE A 176 7.04 27.27 -16.38
N HIS A 177 6.83 28.51 -15.98
CA HIS A 177 5.51 29.15 -16.02
C HIS A 177 5.42 30.34 -17.00
N ASP A 178 6.52 30.69 -17.66
CA ASP A 178 6.55 31.66 -18.76
C ASP A 178 6.31 30.96 -20.10
#